data_ee1758ef88578198416ff4c9aa968794
#
_entry.id   ee1758ef88578198416ff4c9aa968794
#
_cell.length_a   1.000
_cell.length_b   1.000
_cell.length_c   1.000
_cell.angle_alpha   90.00
_cell.angle_beta   90.00
_cell.angle_gamma   90.00
#
_symmetry.space_group_name_H-M   'P 1'
#
loop_
_entity.id
_entity.type
_entity.pdbx_description
1 polymer ?
#
loop_
_entity_poly.entity_id
_entity_poly.type
_entity_poly.pdbx_seq_one_letter_code
_entity_poly.pdbx_strand_id
1 'polypeptide(L)'
;VSFTHAIVRPPAATYAEGLTTAGLGPPDLPLALAQHRAYVAALEAAGLLVTVLPPDDRFPDSTFVEDTAVLARGLAVLCRPGAPSRLGEVEAVRPALEPFFPCVAAIEAPGTVDGGDVCEAGGYVFIGVSERTNEAGARQLAAHLATRGLGSSLVDARGIPGLLHLKSGLAWLGGRVLALSTPFAERPEFSGWEVLRVPDGEDYAANAVLVNGRILLAAGYPGFESAVKALGLPVVPLDMSEYRKLDGGLSCLSLRFSDGVRS
;
A
#
# COMPACT_ATOMS: atom_id res chain seq x y z
N VAL A 1 -2.75 -15.71 3.07
CA VAL A 1 -2.68 -15.31 1.65
C VAL A 1 -1.25 -15.51 1.19
N SER A 2 -1.03 -16.23 0.08
CA SER A 2 0.28 -16.38 -0.55
C SER A 2 0.26 -15.59 -1.85
N PHE A 3 1.16 -14.62 -1.98
CA PHE A 3 1.33 -13.85 -3.21
C PHE A 3 2.25 -14.59 -4.17
N THR A 4 1.93 -14.59 -5.46
CA THR A 4 2.75 -15.17 -6.52
C THR A 4 3.37 -14.12 -7.43
N HIS A 5 2.76 -12.93 -7.52
CA HIS A 5 3.16 -11.86 -8.41
C HIS A 5 3.20 -10.50 -7.71
N ALA A 6 4.06 -9.63 -8.21
CA ALA A 6 4.06 -8.21 -7.89
C ALA A 6 4.29 -7.37 -9.15
N ILE A 7 3.62 -6.22 -9.23
CA ILE A 7 3.90 -5.18 -10.21
C ILE A 7 4.53 -4.02 -9.48
N VAL A 8 5.64 -3.51 -9.98
CA VAL A 8 6.39 -2.38 -9.43
C VAL A 8 6.76 -1.40 -10.54
N ARG A 9 7.10 -0.17 -10.17
CA ARG A 9 7.63 0.84 -11.08
C ARG A 9 8.77 1.57 -10.40
N PRO A 10 9.98 1.68 -11.02
CA PRO A 10 11.05 2.47 -10.45
C PRO A 10 10.72 3.97 -10.49
N PRO A 11 11.32 4.79 -9.61
CA PRO A 11 11.20 6.24 -9.67
C PRO A 11 11.60 6.79 -11.05
N ALA A 12 10.81 7.75 -11.54
CA ALA A 12 11.06 8.49 -12.78
C ALA A 12 12.13 9.57 -12.59
N ALA A 13 12.64 10.16 -13.67
CA ALA A 13 13.61 11.27 -13.58
C ALA A 13 13.01 12.51 -12.87
N THR A 14 11.68 12.66 -12.94
CA THR A 14 10.91 13.73 -12.29
C THR A 14 10.54 13.42 -10.83
N TYR A 15 11.00 12.32 -10.25
CA TYR A 15 10.62 11.83 -8.92
C TYR A 15 10.69 12.90 -7.83
N ALA A 16 11.71 13.78 -7.87
CA ALA A 16 11.87 14.87 -6.91
C ALA A 16 10.76 15.95 -6.96
N GLU A 17 9.92 15.93 -7.99
CA GLU A 17 8.79 16.85 -8.18
C GLU A 17 7.47 16.27 -7.61
N GLY A 18 7.52 15.07 -7.02
CA GLY A 18 6.36 14.39 -6.45
C GLY A 18 5.70 15.16 -5.31
N LEU A 19 4.44 14.82 -5.06
CA LEU A 19 3.65 15.44 -4.01
C LEU A 19 4.18 15.03 -2.62
N THR A 20 4.32 16.00 -1.71
CA THR A 20 4.73 15.70 -0.34
C THR A 20 4.24 16.73 0.67
N THR A 21 4.03 16.27 1.88
CA THR A 21 3.80 17.09 3.09
C THR A 21 4.91 16.88 4.13
N ALA A 22 5.84 15.95 3.88
CA ALA A 22 6.84 15.51 4.86
C ALA A 22 7.86 16.59 5.27
N GLY A 23 8.14 17.57 4.39
CA GLY A 23 9.09 18.65 4.71
C GLY A 23 10.54 18.19 4.92
N LEU A 24 10.93 17.02 4.38
CA LEU A 24 12.24 16.38 4.57
C LEU A 24 13.26 16.74 3.48
N GLY A 25 12.94 17.69 2.61
CA GLY A 25 13.74 18.06 1.45
C GLY A 25 13.58 17.12 0.25
N PRO A 26 14.20 17.44 -0.90
CA PRO A 26 14.04 16.64 -2.10
C PRO A 26 14.71 15.26 -1.96
N PRO A 27 14.16 14.22 -2.58
CA PRO A 27 14.79 12.90 -2.61
C PRO A 27 16.02 12.89 -3.53
N ASP A 28 16.98 12.02 -3.21
CA ASP A 28 18.09 11.65 -4.06
C ASP A 28 17.67 10.51 -5.00
N LEU A 29 17.54 10.78 -6.28
CA LEU A 29 17.07 9.80 -7.25
C LEU A 29 17.98 8.56 -7.38
N PRO A 30 19.32 8.68 -7.47
CA PRO A 30 20.22 7.52 -7.43
C PRO A 30 19.99 6.62 -6.21
N LEU A 31 19.84 7.20 -5.03
CA LEU A 31 19.57 6.44 -3.80
C LEU A 31 18.16 5.83 -3.80
N ALA A 32 17.15 6.57 -4.23
CA ALA A 32 15.78 6.03 -4.38
C ALA A 32 15.74 4.83 -5.34
N LEU A 33 16.48 4.88 -6.46
CA LEU A 33 16.61 3.75 -7.38
C LEU A 33 17.34 2.55 -6.74
N ALA A 34 18.32 2.79 -5.88
CA ALA A 34 18.99 1.73 -5.14
C ALA A 34 18.04 1.07 -4.11
N GLN A 35 17.28 1.88 -3.38
CA GLN A 35 16.25 1.41 -2.45
C GLN A 35 15.15 0.61 -3.17
N HIS A 36 14.70 1.07 -4.35
CA HIS A 36 13.74 0.33 -5.18
C HIS A 36 14.27 -1.06 -5.56
N ARG A 37 15.52 -1.15 -6.01
CA ARG A 37 16.15 -2.46 -6.34
C ARG A 37 16.21 -3.38 -5.12
N ALA A 38 16.53 -2.86 -3.95
CA ALA A 38 16.53 -3.64 -2.71
C ALA A 38 15.12 -4.14 -2.34
N TYR A 39 14.10 -3.31 -2.54
CA TYR A 39 12.71 -3.71 -2.35
C TYR A 39 12.28 -4.83 -3.32
N VAL A 40 12.61 -4.68 -4.62
CA VAL A 40 12.33 -5.71 -5.63
C VAL A 40 13.01 -7.03 -5.26
N ALA A 41 14.30 -7.00 -4.90
CA ALA A 41 15.05 -8.19 -4.47
C ALA A 41 14.40 -8.86 -3.23
N ALA A 42 13.84 -8.08 -2.30
CA ALA A 42 13.14 -8.62 -1.14
C ALA A 42 11.82 -9.34 -1.54
N LEU A 43 11.07 -8.80 -2.51
CA LEU A 43 9.88 -9.47 -3.06
C LEU A 43 10.24 -10.78 -3.78
N GLU A 44 11.29 -10.77 -4.62
CA GLU A 44 11.78 -11.96 -5.31
C GLU A 44 12.27 -13.03 -4.32
N ALA A 45 13.02 -12.62 -3.27
CA ALA A 45 13.46 -13.52 -2.21
C ALA A 45 12.29 -14.08 -1.37
N ALA A 46 11.13 -13.41 -1.38
CA ALA A 46 9.88 -13.90 -0.81
C ALA A 46 9.11 -14.83 -1.78
N GLY A 47 9.62 -15.08 -3.00
CA GLY A 47 9.08 -16.01 -3.98
C GLY A 47 8.10 -15.40 -4.97
N LEU A 48 8.06 -14.07 -5.13
CA LEU A 48 7.19 -13.42 -6.10
C LEU A 48 7.87 -13.29 -7.46
N LEU A 49 7.08 -13.45 -8.52
CA LEU A 49 7.46 -13.01 -9.87
C LEU A 49 7.18 -11.51 -9.99
N VAL A 50 8.23 -10.74 -10.21
CA VAL A 50 8.12 -9.27 -10.23
C VAL A 50 8.08 -8.75 -11.66
N THR A 51 7.00 -8.08 -12.02
CA THR A 51 6.86 -7.31 -13.26
C THR A 51 7.28 -5.87 -13.00
N VAL A 52 8.34 -5.42 -13.65
CA VAL A 52 8.85 -4.04 -13.53
C VAL A 52 8.32 -3.23 -14.70
N LEU A 53 7.45 -2.25 -14.41
CA LEU A 53 6.98 -1.29 -15.41
C LEU A 53 8.09 -0.28 -15.75
N PRO A 54 8.10 0.31 -16.94
CA PRO A 54 9.01 1.41 -17.23
C PRO A 54 8.73 2.62 -16.34
N PRO A 55 9.74 3.42 -15.98
CA PRO A 55 9.51 4.71 -15.30
C PRO A 55 8.65 5.62 -16.18
N ASP A 56 7.87 6.51 -15.56
CA ASP A 56 6.98 7.41 -16.31
C ASP A 56 7.23 8.87 -15.88
N ASP A 57 8.05 9.55 -16.66
CA ASP A 57 8.46 10.94 -16.36
C ASP A 57 7.30 11.95 -16.42
N ARG A 58 6.13 11.56 -16.93
CA ARG A 58 4.93 12.39 -16.91
C ARG A 58 4.32 12.52 -15.53
N PHE A 59 4.59 11.52 -14.66
CA PHE A 59 3.98 11.40 -13.34
C PHE A 59 5.06 11.14 -12.28
N PRO A 60 5.51 12.19 -11.58
CA PRO A 60 6.54 12.06 -10.55
C PRO A 60 6.24 11.02 -9.47
N ASP A 61 4.95 10.87 -9.11
CA ASP A 61 4.50 9.93 -8.08
C ASP A 61 4.26 8.51 -8.59
N SER A 62 4.49 8.22 -9.87
CA SER A 62 4.13 6.96 -10.52
C SER A 62 4.82 5.70 -9.96
N THR A 63 5.89 5.87 -9.17
CA THR A 63 6.52 4.77 -8.42
C THR A 63 5.60 4.19 -7.35
N PHE A 64 4.63 4.95 -6.85
CA PHE A 64 3.64 4.54 -5.86
C PHE A 64 2.47 3.82 -6.53
N VAL A 65 2.77 2.71 -7.21
CA VAL A 65 1.80 1.95 -8.03
C VAL A 65 0.62 1.42 -7.23
N GLU A 66 0.76 1.27 -5.91
CA GLU A 66 -0.33 0.80 -5.04
C GLU A 66 -1.59 1.64 -5.18
N ASP A 67 -1.45 2.97 -5.39
CA ASP A 67 -2.59 3.88 -5.48
C ASP A 67 -3.38 3.76 -6.78
N THR A 68 -2.89 2.97 -7.74
CA THR A 68 -3.52 2.84 -9.06
C THR A 68 -4.56 1.73 -9.14
N ALA A 69 -4.51 0.72 -8.28
CA ALA A 69 -5.47 -0.39 -8.31
C ALA A 69 -5.60 -1.10 -6.96
N VAL A 70 -6.78 -1.62 -6.69
CA VAL A 70 -7.04 -2.57 -5.59
C VAL A 70 -7.23 -3.96 -6.18
N LEU A 71 -6.44 -4.92 -5.69
CA LEU A 71 -6.42 -6.30 -6.17
C LEU A 71 -6.86 -7.24 -5.05
N ALA A 72 -7.96 -7.95 -5.24
CA ALA A 72 -8.49 -8.87 -4.23
C ALA A 72 -9.28 -10.02 -4.87
N ARG A 73 -8.99 -11.26 -4.50
CA ARG A 73 -9.74 -12.47 -4.90
C ARG A 73 -10.07 -12.53 -6.40
N GLY A 74 -9.08 -12.32 -7.27
CA GLY A 74 -9.25 -12.36 -8.72
C GLY A 74 -10.04 -11.18 -9.31
N LEU A 75 -10.27 -10.13 -8.53
CA LEU A 75 -10.81 -8.86 -8.96
C LEU A 75 -9.70 -7.82 -9.00
N ALA A 76 -9.64 -7.04 -10.06
CA ALA A 76 -8.90 -5.79 -10.12
C ALA A 76 -9.90 -4.63 -10.20
N VAL A 77 -9.76 -3.66 -9.33
CA VAL A 77 -10.50 -2.39 -9.38
C VAL A 77 -9.49 -1.27 -9.60
N LEU A 78 -9.51 -0.67 -10.77
CA LEU A 78 -8.71 0.51 -11.05
C LEU A 78 -9.19 1.66 -10.17
N CYS A 79 -8.27 2.25 -9.47
CA CYS A 79 -8.52 3.42 -8.64
C CYS A 79 -8.79 4.66 -9.49
N ARG A 80 -9.33 5.67 -8.85
CA ARG A 80 -9.39 7.03 -9.36
C ARG A 80 -8.72 7.91 -8.31
N PRO A 81 -7.40 8.16 -8.44
CA PRO A 81 -6.63 8.89 -7.44
C PRO A 81 -7.26 10.23 -7.05
N GLY A 82 -7.19 10.55 -5.76
CA GLY A 82 -7.73 11.80 -5.24
C GLY A 82 -6.92 13.02 -5.68
N ALA A 83 -5.64 12.86 -5.96
CA ALA A 83 -4.80 13.92 -6.52
C ALA A 83 -4.99 14.03 -8.04
N PRO A 84 -5.42 15.19 -8.59
CA PRO A 84 -5.64 15.35 -10.03
C PRO A 84 -4.40 15.07 -10.89
N SER A 85 -3.20 15.39 -10.40
CA SER A 85 -1.92 15.13 -11.08
C SER A 85 -1.63 13.65 -11.29
N ARG A 86 -2.26 12.76 -10.50
CA ARG A 86 -2.03 11.31 -10.53
C ARG A 86 -3.07 10.52 -11.35
N LEU A 87 -4.13 11.17 -11.83
CA LEU A 87 -5.23 10.49 -12.53
C LEU A 87 -4.78 9.65 -13.74
N GLY A 88 -3.76 10.12 -14.46
CA GLY A 88 -3.24 9.43 -15.65
C GLY A 88 -2.34 8.22 -15.36
N GLU A 89 -1.89 8.03 -14.11
CA GLU A 89 -1.01 6.91 -13.73
C GLU A 89 -1.70 5.55 -13.92
N VAL A 90 -3.01 5.50 -13.74
CA VAL A 90 -3.84 4.29 -13.77
C VAL A 90 -3.84 3.62 -15.16
N GLU A 91 -3.80 4.43 -16.21
CA GLU A 91 -3.85 3.94 -17.59
C GLU A 91 -2.66 3.05 -17.96
N ALA A 92 -1.48 3.39 -17.42
CA ALA A 92 -0.26 2.64 -17.68
C ALA A 92 -0.18 1.31 -16.89
N VAL A 93 -1.02 1.13 -15.86
CA VAL A 93 -1.05 -0.08 -15.05
C VAL A 93 -2.07 -1.10 -15.58
N ARG A 94 -3.16 -0.64 -16.19
CA ARG A 94 -4.22 -1.50 -16.74
C ARG A 94 -3.67 -2.64 -17.62
N PRO A 95 -2.81 -2.41 -18.64
CA PRO A 95 -2.31 -3.47 -19.50
C PRO A 95 -1.50 -4.55 -18.75
N ALA A 96 -0.86 -4.17 -17.63
CA ALA A 96 -0.11 -5.10 -16.81
C ALA A 96 -1.02 -5.99 -15.93
N LEU A 97 -2.25 -5.57 -15.67
CA LEU A 97 -3.23 -6.32 -14.89
C LEU A 97 -4.09 -7.26 -15.76
N GLU A 98 -4.41 -6.88 -16.98
CA GLU A 98 -5.32 -7.62 -17.87
C GLU A 98 -4.95 -9.09 -18.09
N PRO A 99 -3.66 -9.49 -18.18
CA PRO A 99 -3.29 -10.90 -18.30
C PRO A 99 -3.70 -11.76 -17.09
N PHE A 100 -3.81 -11.17 -15.91
CA PHE A 100 -4.07 -11.86 -14.64
C PHE A 100 -5.52 -11.73 -14.17
N PHE A 101 -6.19 -10.66 -14.58
CA PHE A 101 -7.54 -10.34 -14.10
C PHE A 101 -8.54 -10.29 -15.28
N PRO A 102 -9.39 -11.31 -15.44
CA PRO A 102 -10.38 -11.34 -16.52
C PRO A 102 -11.46 -10.28 -16.39
N CYS A 103 -11.61 -9.71 -15.19
CA CYS A 103 -12.52 -8.62 -14.90
C CYS A 103 -11.76 -7.47 -14.23
N VAL A 104 -11.68 -6.36 -14.92
CA VAL A 104 -11.07 -5.12 -14.42
C VAL A 104 -12.18 -4.08 -14.32
N ALA A 105 -12.63 -3.81 -13.08
CA ALA A 105 -13.57 -2.73 -12.77
C ALA A 105 -12.82 -1.42 -12.57
N ALA A 106 -13.54 -0.32 -12.37
CA ALA A 106 -12.95 0.98 -12.10
C ALA A 106 -13.83 1.80 -11.15
N ILE A 107 -13.20 2.70 -10.40
CA ILE A 107 -13.90 3.73 -9.62
C ILE A 107 -14.26 4.88 -10.56
N GLU A 108 -15.53 5.25 -10.53
CA GLU A 108 -16.08 6.30 -11.40
C GLU A 108 -16.28 7.61 -10.62
N ALA A 109 -16.23 8.73 -11.36
CA ALA A 109 -16.54 10.03 -10.80
C ALA A 109 -17.99 10.07 -10.23
N PRO A 110 -18.26 10.76 -9.12
CA PRO A 110 -17.34 11.64 -8.37
C PRO A 110 -16.46 10.89 -7.34
N GLY A 111 -16.50 9.55 -7.30
CA GLY A 111 -15.68 8.75 -6.39
C GLY A 111 -14.19 8.95 -6.63
N THR A 112 -13.41 8.98 -5.55
CA THR A 112 -11.95 8.90 -5.56
C THR A 112 -11.49 7.82 -4.60
N VAL A 113 -10.47 7.06 -5.00
CA VAL A 113 -9.80 6.04 -4.18
C VAL A 113 -8.32 6.04 -4.50
N ASP A 114 -7.49 6.14 -3.48
CA ASP A 114 -6.07 5.77 -3.53
C ASP A 114 -5.92 4.38 -2.87
N GLY A 115 -5.18 3.46 -3.48
CA GLY A 115 -4.96 2.12 -2.91
C GLY A 115 -4.25 2.11 -1.56
N GLY A 116 -3.54 3.20 -1.22
CA GLY A 116 -2.96 3.43 0.09
C GLY A 116 -3.99 3.51 1.23
N ASP A 117 -5.25 3.78 0.92
CA ASP A 117 -6.36 3.76 1.87
C ASP A 117 -7.02 2.38 2.02
N VAL A 118 -6.51 1.34 1.35
CA VAL A 118 -7.16 0.03 1.35
C VAL A 118 -6.26 -1.03 1.97
N CYS A 119 -6.67 -1.61 3.09
CA CYS A 119 -5.95 -2.68 3.77
C CYS A 119 -6.80 -3.96 3.81
N GLU A 120 -6.39 -4.99 3.06
CA GLU A 120 -6.95 -6.34 3.20
C GLU A 120 -6.27 -7.07 4.35
N ALA A 121 -7.06 -7.56 5.29
CA ALA A 121 -6.62 -8.28 6.47
C ALA A 121 -7.39 -9.60 6.57
N GLY A 122 -6.78 -10.70 6.13
CA GLY A 122 -7.35 -12.05 6.29
C GLY A 122 -8.73 -12.26 5.66
N GLY A 123 -9.03 -11.59 4.56
CA GLY A 123 -10.30 -11.68 3.85
C GLY A 123 -11.36 -10.66 4.29
N TYR A 124 -10.97 -9.70 5.10
CA TYR A 124 -11.74 -8.50 5.43
C TYR A 124 -10.99 -7.25 4.96
N VAL A 125 -11.68 -6.19 4.56
CA VAL A 125 -11.05 -5.00 3.99
C VAL A 125 -11.42 -3.76 4.78
N PHE A 126 -10.40 -3.06 5.28
CA PHE A 126 -10.54 -1.71 5.82
C PHE A 126 -10.33 -0.70 4.69
N ILE A 127 -11.28 0.22 4.53
CA ILE A 127 -11.22 1.27 3.50
C ILE A 127 -11.18 2.62 4.21
N GLY A 128 -10.06 3.31 4.09
CA GLY A 128 -9.90 4.67 4.64
C GLY A 128 -10.75 5.67 3.87
N VAL A 129 -11.38 6.59 4.60
CA VAL A 129 -11.88 7.85 4.06
C VAL A 129 -10.90 8.93 4.47
N SER A 130 -10.20 9.51 3.52
CA SER A 130 -9.08 10.42 3.72
C SER A 130 -9.24 11.68 2.86
N GLU A 131 -8.20 12.50 2.78
CA GLU A 131 -8.14 13.61 1.81
C GLU A 131 -8.00 13.11 0.36
N ARG A 132 -7.65 11.83 0.16
CA ARG A 132 -7.45 11.20 -1.15
C ARG A 132 -8.63 10.30 -1.54
N THR A 133 -9.18 9.56 -0.60
CA THR A 133 -10.32 8.66 -0.81
C THR A 133 -11.58 9.26 -0.21
N ASN A 134 -12.55 9.59 -1.04
CA ASN A 134 -13.82 10.12 -0.57
C ASN A 134 -14.85 9.00 -0.31
N GLU A 135 -15.92 9.31 0.42
CA GLU A 135 -16.96 8.32 0.76
C GLU A 135 -17.62 7.69 -0.48
N ALA A 136 -17.78 8.45 -1.57
CA ALA A 136 -18.39 7.95 -2.79
C ALA A 136 -17.52 6.86 -3.42
N GLY A 137 -16.20 7.07 -3.49
CA GLY A 137 -15.24 6.08 -3.99
C GLY A 137 -15.13 4.88 -3.06
N ALA A 138 -15.05 5.11 -1.73
CA ALA A 138 -15.00 4.03 -0.75
C ALA A 138 -16.23 3.11 -0.82
N ARG A 139 -17.44 3.66 -1.03
CA ARG A 139 -18.67 2.88 -1.20
C ARG A 139 -18.69 2.11 -2.52
N GLN A 140 -18.21 2.69 -3.62
CA GLN A 140 -18.07 1.97 -4.89
C GLN A 140 -17.11 0.78 -4.74
N LEU A 141 -15.94 1.00 -4.12
CA LEU A 141 -14.98 -0.07 -3.85
C LEU A 141 -15.59 -1.17 -2.99
N ALA A 142 -16.28 -0.81 -1.90
CA ALA A 142 -16.95 -1.77 -1.03
C ALA A 142 -17.97 -2.63 -1.80
N ALA A 143 -18.73 -2.03 -2.73
CA ALA A 143 -19.67 -2.76 -3.59
C ALA A 143 -18.93 -3.74 -4.52
N HIS A 144 -17.82 -3.34 -5.14
CA HIS A 144 -17.02 -4.25 -5.96
C HIS A 144 -16.44 -5.42 -5.14
N LEU A 145 -15.90 -5.16 -3.95
CA LEU A 145 -15.36 -6.18 -3.05
C LEU A 145 -16.43 -7.19 -2.60
N ALA A 146 -17.64 -6.70 -2.31
CA ALA A 146 -18.78 -7.53 -1.94
C ALA A 146 -19.15 -8.56 -3.03
N THR A 147 -18.95 -8.26 -4.33
CA THR A 147 -19.16 -9.24 -5.43
C THR A 147 -18.24 -10.45 -5.34
N ARG A 148 -17.15 -10.35 -4.56
CA ARG A 148 -16.18 -11.43 -4.30
C ARG A 148 -16.30 -12.00 -2.90
N GLY A 149 -17.38 -11.69 -2.19
CA GLY A 149 -17.62 -12.18 -0.83
C GLY A 149 -16.65 -11.59 0.21
N LEU A 150 -16.08 -10.40 -0.07
CA LEU A 150 -15.25 -9.67 0.88
C LEU A 150 -16.10 -8.69 1.68
N GLY A 151 -16.09 -8.85 3.00
CA GLY A 151 -16.63 -7.85 3.91
C GLY A 151 -15.69 -6.65 4.00
N SER A 152 -16.25 -5.46 4.22
CA SER A 152 -15.45 -4.26 4.42
C SER A 152 -16.08 -3.29 5.42
N SER A 153 -15.25 -2.44 6.01
CA SER A 153 -15.69 -1.28 6.79
C SER A 153 -14.94 -0.02 6.37
N LEU A 154 -15.60 1.10 6.52
CA LEU A 154 -14.99 2.42 6.31
C LEU A 154 -14.34 2.88 7.62
N VAL A 155 -13.14 3.44 7.50
CA VAL A 155 -12.37 4.02 8.61
C VAL A 155 -12.12 5.49 8.29
N ASP A 156 -12.58 6.40 9.13
CA ASP A 156 -12.32 7.84 8.92
C ASP A 156 -10.87 8.17 9.30
N ALA A 157 -10.05 8.48 8.31
CA ALA A 157 -8.64 8.83 8.46
C ALA A 157 -8.40 10.35 8.24
N ARG A 158 -9.47 11.13 8.03
CA ARG A 158 -9.36 12.57 7.78
C ARG A 158 -8.88 13.33 9.02
N GLY A 159 -8.13 14.39 8.79
CA GLY A 159 -7.70 15.31 9.84
C GLY A 159 -6.69 14.71 10.83
N ILE A 160 -6.11 13.55 10.56
CA ILE A 160 -5.03 12.99 11.39
C ILE A 160 -3.69 13.58 10.91
N PRO A 161 -3.00 14.38 11.74
CA PRO A 161 -1.75 15.00 11.35
C PRO A 161 -0.70 13.97 10.93
N GLY A 162 -0.03 14.20 9.80
CA GLY A 162 1.04 13.34 9.30
C GLY A 162 0.56 12.02 8.67
N LEU A 163 -0.76 11.82 8.51
CA LEU A 163 -1.33 10.63 7.90
C LEU A 163 -1.89 10.97 6.52
N LEU A 164 -1.22 10.52 5.45
CA LEU A 164 -1.71 10.71 4.09
C LEU A 164 -2.80 9.69 3.73
N HIS A 165 -2.58 8.42 4.08
CA HIS A 165 -3.46 7.29 3.80
C HIS A 165 -3.65 6.40 5.04
N LEU A 166 -4.68 5.58 5.05
CA LEU A 166 -4.93 4.60 6.12
C LEU A 166 -3.69 3.73 6.40
N LYS A 167 -3.02 3.22 5.34
CA LYS A 167 -1.83 2.38 5.48
C LYS A 167 -0.56 3.12 5.93
N SER A 168 -0.59 4.44 6.03
CA SER A 168 0.48 5.17 6.74
C SER A 168 0.49 4.85 8.24
N GLY A 169 -0.63 4.41 8.80
CA GLY A 169 -0.75 4.10 10.23
C GLY A 169 -1.30 2.70 10.54
N LEU A 170 -1.46 1.84 9.52
CA LEU A 170 -2.05 0.51 9.66
C LEU A 170 -1.39 -0.50 8.73
N ALA A 171 -1.03 -1.67 9.26
CA ALA A 171 -0.65 -2.83 8.46
C ALA A 171 -1.23 -4.13 9.05
N TRP A 172 -1.56 -5.08 8.16
CA TRP A 172 -1.88 -6.44 8.57
C TRP A 172 -0.61 -7.29 8.65
N LEU A 173 -0.39 -7.92 9.82
CA LEU A 173 0.81 -8.73 10.10
C LEU A 173 0.53 -10.24 10.06
N GLY A 174 -0.67 -10.64 9.67
CA GLY A 174 -1.09 -12.05 9.59
C GLY A 174 -2.07 -12.44 10.69
N GLY A 175 -2.79 -13.53 10.47
CA GLY A 175 -3.80 -13.99 11.42
C GLY A 175 -4.81 -12.91 11.76
N ARG A 176 -4.95 -12.59 13.04
CA ARG A 176 -5.79 -11.49 13.55
C ARG A 176 -4.97 -10.30 14.05
N VAL A 177 -3.71 -10.18 13.67
CA VAL A 177 -2.81 -9.12 14.16
C VAL A 177 -2.77 -7.94 13.20
N LEU A 178 -3.05 -6.75 13.71
CA LEU A 178 -2.85 -5.47 13.04
C LEU A 178 -1.77 -4.67 13.76
N ALA A 179 -0.82 -4.12 13.01
CA ALA A 179 0.03 -3.04 13.49
C ALA A 179 -0.76 -1.73 13.36
N LEU A 180 -0.87 -0.97 14.44
CA LEU A 180 -1.59 0.30 14.46
C LEU A 180 -0.71 1.39 15.10
N SER A 181 -0.61 2.53 14.43
CA SER A 181 -0.10 3.76 15.03
C SER A 181 -1.07 4.31 16.06
N THR A 182 -0.59 5.17 16.93
CA THR A 182 -1.35 5.70 18.08
C THR A 182 -2.74 6.22 17.71
N PRO A 183 -2.96 6.99 16.60
CA PRO A 183 -4.29 7.49 16.25
C PRO A 183 -5.34 6.40 15.95
N PHE A 184 -4.91 5.18 15.63
CA PHE A 184 -5.80 4.08 15.29
C PHE A 184 -5.95 3.04 16.38
N ALA A 185 -5.04 2.98 17.35
CA ALA A 185 -4.90 1.86 18.28
C ALA A 185 -6.14 1.57 19.14
N GLU A 186 -7.02 2.55 19.36
CA GLU A 186 -8.21 2.41 20.20
C GLU A 186 -9.52 2.60 19.42
N ARG A 187 -9.46 2.61 18.09
CA ARG A 187 -10.66 2.79 17.28
C ARG A 187 -11.55 1.55 17.29
N PRO A 188 -12.88 1.72 17.40
CA PRO A 188 -13.82 0.61 17.50
C PRO A 188 -13.83 -0.27 16.25
N GLU A 189 -13.45 0.24 15.09
CA GLU A 189 -13.37 -0.52 13.83
C GLU A 189 -12.38 -1.68 13.93
N PHE A 190 -11.40 -1.60 14.84
CA PHE A 190 -10.37 -2.62 15.05
C PHE A 190 -10.59 -3.48 16.29
N SER A 191 -11.72 -3.32 17.01
CA SER A 191 -11.99 -3.99 18.30
C SER A 191 -11.99 -5.52 18.25
N GLY A 192 -12.16 -6.10 17.07
CA GLY A 192 -12.09 -7.56 16.89
C GLY A 192 -10.69 -8.10 16.57
N TRP A 193 -9.65 -7.27 16.57
CA TRP A 193 -8.29 -7.62 16.16
C TRP A 193 -7.32 -7.57 17.34
N GLU A 194 -6.24 -8.34 17.24
CA GLU A 194 -5.09 -8.19 18.12
C GLU A 194 -4.26 -7.01 17.62
N VAL A 195 -4.04 -6.04 18.49
CA VAL A 195 -3.33 -4.81 18.13
C VAL A 195 -1.89 -4.88 18.60
N LEU A 196 -0.96 -4.88 17.64
CA LEU A 196 0.44 -4.55 17.90
C LEU A 196 0.57 -3.02 17.76
N ARG A 197 0.65 -2.33 18.88
CA ARG A 197 0.82 -0.87 18.86
C ARG A 197 2.23 -0.51 18.41
N VAL A 198 2.33 0.39 17.43
CA VAL A 198 3.62 0.97 17.01
C VAL A 198 4.12 1.88 18.11
N PRO A 199 5.41 1.76 18.52
CA PRO A 199 5.98 2.64 19.54
C PRO A 199 5.93 4.12 19.15
N ASP A 200 5.74 4.99 20.13
CA ASP A 200 5.72 6.44 19.92
C ASP A 200 7.01 6.91 19.23
N GLY A 201 6.86 7.73 18.19
CA GLY A 201 7.96 8.24 17.37
C GLY A 201 8.43 7.27 16.27
N GLU A 202 7.88 6.07 16.21
CA GLU A 202 8.17 5.10 15.15
C GLU A 202 6.99 4.92 14.15
N ASP A 203 6.03 5.85 14.13
CA ASP A 203 4.78 5.73 13.36
C ASP A 203 4.98 5.44 11.87
N TYR A 204 6.06 5.94 11.26
CA TYR A 204 6.37 5.63 9.85
C TYR A 204 6.53 4.13 9.60
N ALA A 205 7.02 3.37 10.58
CA ALA A 205 7.19 1.93 10.47
C ALA A 205 5.87 1.15 10.48
N ALA A 206 4.74 1.80 10.83
CA ALA A 206 3.42 1.19 10.72
C ALA A 206 3.12 0.70 9.30
N ASN A 207 3.71 1.34 8.27
CA ASN A 207 3.61 0.90 6.89
C ASN A 207 4.51 -0.33 6.64
N ALA A 208 4.16 -1.46 7.24
CA ALA A 208 4.82 -2.73 7.04
C ALA A 208 4.04 -3.60 6.04
N VAL A 209 4.71 -4.58 5.43
CA VAL A 209 4.10 -5.46 4.43
C VAL A 209 4.36 -6.92 4.75
N LEU A 210 3.31 -7.68 5.01
CA LEU A 210 3.39 -9.14 5.10
C LEU A 210 3.41 -9.74 3.68
N VAL A 211 4.50 -10.44 3.36
CA VAL A 211 4.66 -11.14 2.08
C VAL A 211 5.14 -12.57 2.36
N ASN A 212 4.31 -13.57 2.04
CA ASN A 212 4.65 -15.00 2.08
C ASN A 212 5.36 -15.42 3.39
N GLY A 213 4.82 -15.00 4.53
CA GLY A 213 5.33 -15.34 5.85
C GLY A 213 6.56 -14.53 6.29
N ARG A 214 6.89 -13.43 5.60
CA ARG A 214 7.94 -12.47 5.99
C ARG A 214 7.33 -11.09 6.13
N ILE A 215 7.88 -10.27 7.01
CA ILE A 215 7.45 -8.89 7.18
C ILE A 215 8.55 -7.97 6.66
N LEU A 216 8.25 -7.22 5.61
CA LEU A 216 9.07 -6.11 5.16
C LEU A 216 8.71 -4.89 6.00
N LEU A 217 9.69 -4.23 6.57
CA LEU A 217 9.48 -3.01 7.34
C LEU A 217 10.59 -1.98 7.08
N ALA A 218 10.30 -0.72 7.34
CA ALA A 218 11.28 0.35 7.19
C ALA A 218 12.39 0.18 8.23
N ALA A 219 13.65 0.26 7.78
CA ALA A 219 14.82 0.24 8.67
C ALA A 219 14.90 1.51 9.54
N GLY A 220 15.54 1.38 10.71
CA GLY A 220 15.75 2.52 11.62
C GLY A 220 14.70 2.65 12.72
N TYR A 221 13.81 1.68 12.89
CA TYR A 221 12.73 1.66 13.89
C TYR A 221 12.87 0.42 14.80
N PRO A 222 13.86 0.41 15.72
CA PRO A 222 14.24 -0.80 16.47
C PRO A 222 13.17 -1.29 17.44
N GLY A 223 12.35 -0.39 17.97
CA GLY A 223 11.25 -0.76 18.88
C GLY A 223 10.19 -1.57 18.17
N PHE A 224 9.72 -1.06 17.04
CA PHE A 224 8.73 -1.77 16.23
C PHE A 224 9.29 -3.04 15.60
N GLU A 225 10.54 -3.01 15.09
CA GLU A 225 11.21 -4.19 14.58
C GLU A 225 11.29 -5.32 15.63
N SER A 226 11.63 -4.97 16.88
CA SER A 226 11.66 -5.93 17.98
C SER A 226 10.28 -6.51 18.30
N ALA A 227 9.25 -5.66 18.32
CA ALA A 227 7.88 -6.08 18.57
C ALA A 227 7.36 -7.03 17.48
N VAL A 228 7.66 -6.74 16.19
CA VAL A 228 7.29 -7.61 15.08
C VAL A 228 8.04 -8.95 15.11
N LYS A 229 9.33 -8.95 15.45
CA LYS A 229 10.12 -10.19 15.63
C LYS A 229 9.54 -11.11 16.71
N ALA A 230 8.95 -10.53 17.74
CA ALA A 230 8.31 -11.31 18.81
C ALA A 230 7.06 -12.08 18.33
N LEU A 231 6.49 -11.75 17.16
CA LEU A 231 5.43 -12.54 16.51
C LEU A 231 5.95 -13.86 15.89
N GLY A 232 7.28 -14.06 15.87
CA GLY A 232 7.89 -15.27 15.32
C GLY A 232 8.02 -15.29 13.79
N LEU A 233 7.78 -14.16 13.11
CA LEU A 233 7.95 -14.03 11.67
C LEU A 233 9.31 -13.45 11.30
N PRO A 234 9.94 -13.93 10.21
CA PRO A 234 11.13 -13.31 9.66
C PRO A 234 10.88 -11.84 9.26
N VAL A 235 11.76 -10.97 9.69
CA VAL A 235 11.69 -9.53 9.41
C VAL A 235 12.80 -9.15 8.42
N VAL A 236 12.45 -8.37 7.41
CA VAL A 236 13.36 -7.83 6.41
C VAL A 236 13.31 -6.30 6.49
N PRO A 237 14.27 -5.67 7.18
CA PRO A 237 14.34 -4.21 7.23
C PRO A 237 14.89 -3.67 5.90
N LEU A 238 14.25 -2.63 5.37
CA LEU A 238 14.62 -1.97 4.12
C LEU A 238 14.77 -0.47 4.34
N ASP A 239 15.81 0.12 3.79
CA ASP A 239 15.97 1.57 3.78
C ASP A 239 14.94 2.22 2.86
N MET A 240 14.14 3.12 3.42
CA MET A 240 13.06 3.83 2.77
C MET A 240 13.23 5.35 2.88
N SER A 241 14.45 5.81 3.17
CA SER A 241 14.71 7.22 3.49
C SER A 241 14.28 8.17 2.36
N GLU A 242 14.47 7.78 1.10
CA GLU A 242 14.12 8.63 -0.03
C GLU A 242 12.63 8.61 -0.35
N TYR A 243 11.96 7.48 -0.11
CA TYR A 243 10.51 7.36 -0.27
C TYR A 243 9.75 8.12 0.82
N ARG A 244 10.27 8.11 2.04
CA ARG A 244 9.72 8.89 3.16
C ARG A 244 9.66 10.38 2.87
N LYS A 245 10.57 10.92 2.06
CA LYS A 245 10.59 12.34 1.67
C LYS A 245 9.37 12.73 0.83
N LEU A 246 8.73 11.76 0.18
CA LEU A 246 7.50 11.94 -0.61
C LEU A 246 6.29 11.23 0.03
N ASP A 247 6.26 11.13 1.36
CA ASP A 247 5.20 10.48 2.14
C ASP A 247 4.98 8.99 1.77
N GLY A 248 5.86 8.38 0.99
CA GLY A 248 5.78 7.00 0.55
C GLY A 248 6.28 6.00 1.58
N GLY A 249 5.72 4.80 1.57
CA GLY A 249 6.12 3.67 2.39
C GLY A 249 6.27 2.39 1.58
N LEU A 250 6.58 1.28 2.25
CA LEU A 250 6.82 -0.02 1.62
C LEU A 250 5.62 -0.54 0.83
N SER A 251 4.42 -0.39 1.36
CA SER A 251 3.21 -0.88 0.69
C SER A 251 2.97 -0.17 -0.63
N CYS A 252 3.32 1.12 -0.70
CA CYS A 252 3.07 1.98 -1.85
C CYS A 252 3.79 1.51 -3.14
N LEU A 253 4.89 0.74 -2.99
CA LEU A 253 5.80 0.43 -4.09
C LEU A 253 5.36 -0.78 -4.94
N SER A 254 4.31 -1.50 -4.59
CA SER A 254 3.89 -2.67 -5.37
C SER A 254 2.41 -2.96 -5.30
N LEU A 255 1.90 -3.48 -6.40
CA LEU A 255 0.64 -4.22 -6.48
C LEU A 255 0.98 -5.71 -6.33
N ARG A 256 0.54 -6.35 -5.26
CA ARG A 256 0.82 -7.76 -4.94
C ARG A 256 -0.46 -8.58 -5.08
N PHE A 257 -0.37 -9.73 -5.73
CA PHE A 257 -1.53 -10.60 -5.93
C PHE A 257 -1.13 -12.06 -6.09
N SER A 258 -2.08 -12.93 -5.93
CA SER A 258 -1.95 -14.35 -6.29
C SER A 258 -2.51 -14.55 -7.68
N ASP A 259 -1.79 -15.29 -8.50
CA ASP A 259 -2.36 -15.77 -9.75
C ASP A 259 -3.58 -16.62 -9.41
N GLY A 260 -4.74 -16.18 -9.87
CA GLY A 260 -5.95 -16.95 -9.65
C GLY A 260 -5.76 -18.30 -10.32
N VAL A 261 -5.57 -19.33 -9.51
CA VAL A 261 -5.67 -20.71 -10.02
C VAL A 261 -6.98 -20.76 -10.76
N ARG A 262 -6.91 -20.87 -12.08
CA ARG A 262 -8.05 -21.21 -12.92
C ARG A 262 -8.48 -22.62 -12.49
N SER A 263 -9.34 -22.67 -11.48
CA SER A 263 -10.03 -23.89 -11.10
C SER A 263 -11.28 -24.06 -11.96
#